data_5be812e75d7951c59e5c279284497411
#
_entry.id   5be812e75d7951c59e5c279284497411
#
_cell.length_a   1.000
_cell.length_b   1.000
_cell.length_c   1.000
_cell.angle_alpha   90.00
_cell.angle_beta   90.00
_cell.angle_gamma   90.00
#
_symmetry.space_group_name_H-M   'P 1'
#
loop_
_entity.id
_entity.type
_entity.pdbx_description
1 polymer ?
#
loop_
_entity_poly.entity_id
_entity_poly.type
_entity_poly.pdbx_seq_one_letter_code
_entity_poly.pdbx_strand_id
1 'polypeptide(L)'
;MSVLMATEQSSLYVVVPVYNEADNLERLFASFRLLHTEYTDRHHVQLVMVDDGSTDDTVRLANELGEGLDLTVLSSATNKGPGSAFAMGFEYLASRITDSDWLVTLEGDNTSRRELLRHMFHRVREGYDVVLASPYMYGGGITNTSALRIFISHIANAFVKEFLGVHGIMTVSSFFRLYRGSVIQQLHQYYGAGIIERRGFECMIELLLKMMYLGVTISEVPMVLDTNLRAGKSKMKIMRTILGYIALSRRLKAWQDVAKTAPAVPEQVSLSSVV
;
A
#
# COMPACT_ATOMS: atom_id res chain seq x y z
N MET A 1 -44.41 -1.47 7.06
CA MET A 1 -43.38 -2.52 7.03
C MET A 1 -42.16 -1.90 6.37
N SER A 2 -41.23 -1.38 7.17
CA SER A 2 -39.95 -0.83 6.67
C SER A 2 -39.05 -2.00 6.34
N VAL A 3 -38.75 -2.21 5.05
CA VAL A 3 -37.72 -3.11 4.62
C VAL A 3 -36.39 -2.46 5.06
N LEU A 4 -35.82 -2.94 6.16
CA LEU A 4 -34.42 -2.69 6.49
C LEU A 4 -33.61 -3.24 5.31
N MET A 5 -33.18 -2.36 4.40
CA MET A 5 -32.12 -2.68 3.47
C MET A 5 -30.91 -3.06 4.34
N ALA A 6 -30.51 -4.32 4.30
CA ALA A 6 -29.24 -4.74 4.83
C ALA A 6 -28.20 -3.89 4.10
N THR A 7 -27.56 -2.97 4.78
CA THR A 7 -26.40 -2.28 4.25
C THR A 7 -25.36 -3.35 3.99
N GLU A 8 -25.03 -3.63 2.72
CA GLU A 8 -23.95 -4.55 2.38
C GLU A 8 -22.71 -4.13 3.17
N GLN A 9 -22.19 -5.07 3.92
CA GLN A 9 -20.99 -4.86 4.72
C GLN A 9 -19.84 -4.59 3.76
N SER A 10 -19.14 -3.46 3.91
CA SER A 10 -17.98 -3.13 3.07
C SER A 10 -16.86 -4.14 3.28
N SER A 11 -16.05 -4.36 2.25
CA SER A 11 -14.89 -5.25 2.31
C SER A 11 -13.62 -4.49 2.72
N LEU A 12 -12.76 -5.18 3.47
CA LEU A 12 -11.39 -4.76 3.77
C LEU A 12 -10.43 -5.76 3.13
N TYR A 13 -9.93 -5.41 1.97
CA TYR A 13 -8.92 -6.20 1.27
C TYR A 13 -7.54 -5.91 1.85
N VAL A 14 -6.77 -6.95 2.12
CA VAL A 14 -5.39 -6.84 2.63
C VAL A 14 -4.46 -7.48 1.61
N VAL A 15 -3.74 -6.68 0.82
CA VAL A 15 -2.81 -7.15 -0.21
C VAL A 15 -1.38 -7.18 0.33
N VAL A 16 -0.76 -8.34 0.25
CA VAL A 16 0.59 -8.58 0.78
C VAL A 16 1.45 -9.30 -0.25
N PRO A 17 2.45 -8.63 -0.83
CA PRO A 17 3.44 -9.28 -1.67
C PRO A 17 4.41 -10.11 -0.81
N VAL A 18 4.68 -11.32 -1.23
CA VAL A 18 5.64 -12.23 -0.58
C VAL A 18 6.62 -12.81 -1.60
N TYR A 19 7.85 -13.05 -1.16
CA TYR A 19 8.86 -13.78 -1.92
C TYR A 19 9.86 -14.42 -0.97
N ASN A 20 9.85 -15.75 -0.89
CA ASN A 20 10.68 -16.51 0.04
C ASN A 20 10.57 -15.95 1.48
N GLU A 21 9.35 -15.97 2.02
CA GLU A 21 8.99 -15.44 3.35
C GLU A 21 8.54 -16.56 4.32
N ALA A 22 8.86 -17.83 4.05
CA ALA A 22 8.44 -18.98 4.87
C ALA A 22 8.69 -18.76 6.37
N ASP A 23 9.86 -18.21 6.75
CA ASP A 23 10.24 -17.93 8.14
C ASP A 23 9.42 -16.80 8.81
N ASN A 24 8.72 -15.99 8.00
CA ASN A 24 7.92 -14.86 8.47
C ASN A 24 6.43 -15.18 8.60
N LEU A 25 5.94 -16.27 7.96
CA LEU A 25 4.53 -16.51 7.76
C LEU A 25 3.77 -16.78 9.06
N GLU A 26 4.31 -17.55 10.02
CA GLU A 26 3.62 -17.83 11.27
C GLU A 26 3.23 -16.54 11.99
N ARG A 27 4.17 -15.59 12.12
CA ARG A 27 3.93 -14.29 12.73
C ARG A 27 3.00 -13.43 11.89
N LEU A 28 3.13 -13.48 10.58
CA LEU A 28 2.30 -12.75 9.65
C LEU A 28 0.83 -13.19 9.76
N PHE A 29 0.58 -14.50 9.75
CA PHE A 29 -0.76 -15.05 9.91
C PHE A 29 -1.35 -14.84 11.31
N ALA A 30 -0.53 -14.88 12.35
CA ALA A 30 -0.97 -14.48 13.70
C ALA A 30 -1.44 -13.01 13.72
N SER A 31 -0.72 -12.10 13.04
CA SER A 31 -1.11 -10.70 12.88
C SER A 31 -2.41 -10.56 12.07
N PHE A 32 -2.59 -11.35 11.00
CA PHE A 32 -3.81 -11.33 10.20
C PHE A 32 -5.04 -11.84 10.96
N ARG A 33 -4.91 -12.89 11.78
CA ARG A 33 -6.00 -13.37 12.63
C ARG A 33 -6.47 -12.30 13.62
N LEU A 34 -5.53 -11.54 14.20
CA LEU A 34 -5.86 -10.41 15.06
C LEU A 34 -6.53 -9.28 14.28
N LEU A 35 -6.06 -8.96 13.06
CA LEU A 35 -6.68 -7.96 12.19
C LEU A 35 -8.08 -8.41 11.80
N HIS A 36 -8.26 -9.67 11.40
CA HIS A 36 -9.57 -10.25 11.09
C HIS A 36 -10.53 -10.08 12.27
N THR A 37 -10.12 -10.49 13.48
CA THR A 37 -10.94 -10.36 14.70
C THR A 37 -11.31 -8.90 15.01
N GLU A 38 -10.39 -7.95 14.77
CA GLU A 38 -10.60 -6.52 15.07
C GLU A 38 -11.58 -5.85 14.10
N TYR A 39 -11.64 -6.32 12.84
CA TYR A 39 -12.38 -5.62 11.78
C TYR A 39 -13.61 -6.39 11.24
N THR A 40 -13.78 -7.68 11.54
CA THR A 40 -14.84 -8.51 10.98
C THR A 40 -16.26 -8.06 11.34
N ASP A 41 -16.44 -7.37 12.47
CA ASP A 41 -17.74 -6.79 12.85
C ASP A 41 -18.18 -5.63 11.92
N ARG A 42 -17.25 -5.02 11.19
CA ARG A 42 -17.48 -3.82 10.38
C ARG A 42 -17.25 -4.05 8.89
N HIS A 43 -16.35 -4.96 8.57
CA HIS A 43 -15.90 -5.23 7.21
C HIS A 43 -15.79 -6.73 6.96
N HIS A 44 -16.11 -7.17 5.76
CA HIS A 44 -15.69 -8.48 5.29
C HIS A 44 -14.18 -8.43 5.00
N VAL A 45 -13.38 -9.12 5.81
CA VAL A 45 -11.91 -9.07 5.71
C VAL A 45 -11.41 -10.18 4.79
N GLN A 46 -10.85 -9.80 3.64
CA GLN A 46 -10.23 -10.71 2.68
C GLN A 46 -8.72 -10.48 2.60
N LEU A 47 -7.95 -11.55 2.75
CA LEU A 47 -6.51 -11.55 2.59
C LEU A 47 -6.13 -11.97 1.17
N VAL A 48 -5.39 -11.12 0.46
CA VAL A 48 -4.84 -11.39 -0.87
C VAL A 48 -3.32 -11.44 -0.77
N MET A 49 -2.79 -12.64 -0.65
CA MET A 49 -1.35 -12.86 -0.65
C MET A 49 -0.87 -13.01 -2.09
N VAL A 50 0.14 -12.24 -2.48
CA VAL A 50 0.67 -12.29 -3.84
C VAL A 50 2.11 -12.79 -3.80
N ASP A 51 2.29 -14.03 -4.19
CA ASP A 51 3.58 -14.70 -4.27
C ASP A 51 4.31 -14.35 -5.57
N ASP A 52 5.47 -13.72 -5.44
CA ASP A 52 6.34 -13.34 -6.56
C ASP A 52 7.29 -14.48 -6.96
N GLY A 53 6.79 -15.70 -7.07
CA GLY A 53 7.54 -16.88 -7.51
C GLY A 53 8.50 -17.41 -6.47
N SER A 54 8.03 -17.62 -5.24
CA SER A 54 8.83 -18.23 -4.15
C SER A 54 9.30 -19.64 -4.52
N THR A 55 10.48 -19.98 -4.04
CA THR A 55 11.11 -21.28 -4.22
C THR A 55 11.25 -22.08 -2.93
N ASP A 56 10.84 -21.48 -1.81
CA ASP A 56 10.75 -22.08 -0.49
C ASP A 56 9.31 -22.53 -0.18
N ASP A 57 9.03 -22.89 1.06
CA ASP A 57 7.72 -23.35 1.51
C ASP A 57 6.66 -22.23 1.66
N THR A 58 6.92 -21.01 1.19
CA THR A 58 6.02 -19.86 1.39
C THR A 58 4.58 -20.15 0.99
N VAL A 59 4.33 -20.66 -0.23
CA VAL A 59 2.97 -20.90 -0.74
C VAL A 59 2.29 -22.04 0.01
N ARG A 60 3.03 -23.11 0.30
CA ARG A 60 2.48 -24.25 1.07
C ARG A 60 2.03 -23.82 2.46
N LEU A 61 2.94 -23.15 3.18
CA LEU A 61 2.66 -22.65 4.54
C LEU A 61 1.53 -21.59 4.54
N ALA A 62 1.46 -20.73 3.53
CA ALA A 62 0.39 -19.75 3.42
C ALA A 62 -0.99 -20.42 3.36
N ASN A 63 -1.15 -21.49 2.57
CA ASN A 63 -2.40 -22.22 2.49
C ASN A 63 -2.74 -22.96 3.79
N GLU A 64 -1.75 -23.57 4.45
CA GLU A 64 -1.94 -24.25 5.73
C GLU A 64 -2.31 -23.26 6.86
N LEU A 65 -1.57 -22.17 6.99
CA LEU A 65 -1.81 -21.15 8.01
C LEU A 65 -3.05 -20.30 7.74
N GLY A 66 -3.48 -20.23 6.48
CA GLY A 66 -4.66 -19.47 6.05
C GLY A 66 -5.98 -20.17 6.32
N GLU A 67 -5.98 -21.43 6.81
CA GLU A 67 -7.20 -22.14 7.13
C GLU A 67 -8.08 -21.35 8.10
N GLY A 68 -9.36 -21.20 7.75
CA GLY A 68 -10.35 -20.42 8.51
C GLY A 68 -10.29 -18.90 8.27
N LEU A 69 -9.46 -18.41 7.33
CA LEU A 69 -9.48 -17.04 6.84
C LEU A 69 -10.00 -16.99 5.40
N ASP A 70 -10.61 -15.88 5.00
CA ASP A 70 -10.85 -15.64 3.56
C ASP A 70 -9.53 -15.25 2.89
N LEU A 71 -8.81 -16.25 2.43
CA LEU A 71 -7.48 -16.15 1.82
C LEU A 71 -7.53 -16.45 0.33
N THR A 72 -7.00 -15.54 -0.47
CA THR A 72 -6.64 -15.77 -1.87
C THR A 72 -5.15 -15.73 -2.03
N VAL A 73 -4.53 -16.75 -2.59
CA VAL A 73 -3.10 -16.78 -2.95
C VAL A 73 -2.97 -16.66 -4.46
N LEU A 74 -2.33 -15.58 -4.92
CA LEU A 74 -1.98 -15.36 -6.31
C LEU A 74 -0.49 -15.64 -6.48
N SER A 75 -0.10 -16.50 -7.42
CA SER A 75 1.31 -16.86 -7.60
C SER A 75 1.82 -16.55 -9.01
N SER A 76 3.02 -15.99 -9.07
CA SER A 76 3.79 -15.81 -10.30
C SER A 76 4.73 -17.00 -10.53
N ALA A 77 4.93 -17.40 -11.78
CA ALA A 77 5.86 -18.50 -12.08
C ALA A 77 7.33 -18.18 -11.78
N THR A 78 7.70 -16.89 -11.74
CA THR A 78 9.07 -16.42 -11.49
C THR A 78 9.07 -15.09 -10.79
N ASN A 79 10.13 -14.82 -10.02
CA ASN A 79 10.31 -13.53 -9.38
C ASN A 79 10.49 -12.40 -10.41
N LYS A 80 9.59 -11.42 -10.35
CA LYS A 80 9.61 -10.21 -11.19
C LYS A 80 9.81 -8.93 -10.38
N GLY A 81 9.74 -9.02 -9.07
CA GLY A 81 9.88 -7.91 -8.12
C GLY A 81 8.56 -7.44 -7.51
N PRO A 82 8.62 -6.72 -6.38
CA PRO A 82 7.45 -6.37 -5.57
C PRO A 82 6.41 -5.56 -6.34
N GLY A 83 6.83 -4.73 -7.30
CA GLY A 83 5.89 -3.97 -8.14
C GLY A 83 5.03 -4.88 -9.02
N SER A 84 5.58 -5.99 -9.53
CA SER A 84 4.80 -6.96 -10.30
C SER A 84 3.80 -7.70 -9.42
N ALA A 85 4.17 -8.01 -8.17
CA ALA A 85 3.26 -8.62 -7.20
C ALA A 85 2.11 -7.66 -6.84
N PHE A 86 2.41 -6.39 -6.54
CA PHE A 86 1.36 -5.41 -6.30
C PHE A 86 0.47 -5.20 -7.54
N ALA A 87 1.04 -5.14 -8.75
CA ALA A 87 0.25 -5.03 -9.98
C ALA A 87 -0.75 -6.18 -10.11
N MET A 88 -0.34 -7.42 -9.83
CA MET A 88 -1.21 -8.60 -9.84
C MET A 88 -2.33 -8.50 -8.79
N GLY A 89 -2.01 -8.05 -7.56
CA GLY A 89 -2.99 -7.84 -6.51
C GLY A 89 -4.01 -6.74 -6.85
N PHE A 90 -3.55 -5.63 -7.40
CA PHE A 90 -4.43 -4.52 -7.84
C PHE A 90 -5.31 -4.94 -9.02
N GLU A 91 -4.77 -5.66 -9.99
CA GLU A 91 -5.55 -6.21 -11.12
C GLU A 91 -6.63 -7.19 -10.64
N TYR A 92 -6.29 -8.08 -9.70
CA TYR A 92 -7.26 -8.98 -9.08
C TYR A 92 -8.42 -8.22 -8.42
N LEU A 93 -8.13 -7.08 -7.78
CA LEU A 93 -9.14 -6.27 -7.10
C LEU A 93 -9.92 -5.35 -8.03
N ALA A 94 -9.38 -4.98 -9.20
CA ALA A 94 -9.96 -3.98 -10.08
C ALA A 94 -11.44 -4.22 -10.45
N SER A 95 -11.83 -5.50 -10.59
CA SER A 95 -13.21 -5.90 -10.89
C SER A 95 -14.06 -6.29 -9.66
N ARG A 96 -13.49 -6.22 -8.46
CA ARG A 96 -14.11 -6.68 -7.20
C ARG A 96 -14.38 -5.57 -6.21
N ILE A 97 -13.44 -4.63 -6.12
CA ILE A 97 -13.50 -3.54 -5.15
C ILE A 97 -14.56 -2.51 -5.55
N THR A 98 -15.35 -2.07 -4.59
CA THR A 98 -16.36 -1.04 -4.75
C THR A 98 -15.97 0.25 -4.04
N ASP A 99 -16.69 1.35 -4.28
CA ASP A 99 -16.42 2.65 -3.64
C ASP A 99 -16.48 2.61 -2.12
N SER A 100 -17.30 1.71 -1.55
CA SER A 100 -17.49 1.55 -0.12
C SER A 100 -16.41 0.70 0.55
N ASP A 101 -15.58 0.01 -0.24
CA ASP A 101 -14.56 -0.91 0.24
C ASP A 101 -13.25 -0.19 0.59
N TRP A 102 -12.36 -0.96 1.18
CA TRP A 102 -11.03 -0.51 1.59
C TRP A 102 -9.97 -1.48 1.10
N LEU A 103 -8.82 -0.95 0.71
CA LEU A 103 -7.62 -1.71 0.43
C LEU A 103 -6.51 -1.32 1.40
N VAL A 104 -5.89 -2.30 2.03
CA VAL A 104 -4.65 -2.15 2.78
C VAL A 104 -3.53 -2.88 2.06
N THR A 105 -2.40 -2.23 1.86
CA THR A 105 -1.16 -2.88 1.43
C THR A 105 -0.21 -2.99 2.62
N LEU A 106 0.45 -4.13 2.77
CA LEU A 106 1.39 -4.43 3.87
C LEU A 106 2.66 -5.08 3.32
N GLU A 107 3.73 -5.04 4.10
CA GLU A 107 4.92 -5.86 3.87
C GLU A 107 4.74 -7.29 4.40
N GLY A 108 5.24 -8.28 3.67
CA GLY A 108 5.22 -9.70 4.08
C GLY A 108 6.25 -10.06 5.16
N ASP A 109 7.12 -9.13 5.54
CA ASP A 109 8.24 -9.35 6.48
C ASP A 109 7.95 -8.90 7.93
N ASN A 110 6.70 -8.67 8.27
CA ASN A 110 6.23 -8.25 9.60
C ASN A 110 6.67 -6.86 10.07
N THR A 111 7.25 -6.03 9.23
CA THR A 111 7.64 -4.66 9.62
C THR A 111 6.47 -3.68 9.69
N SER A 112 5.34 -4.01 9.04
CA SER A 112 4.09 -3.24 9.12
C SER A 112 3.33 -3.55 10.42
N ARG A 113 3.06 -2.53 11.22
CA ARG A 113 2.33 -2.65 12.49
C ARG A 113 0.83 -2.48 12.26
N ARG A 114 0.05 -3.57 12.27
CA ARG A 114 -1.40 -3.57 12.05
C ARG A 114 -2.16 -2.58 12.96
N GLU A 115 -1.65 -2.31 14.17
CA GLU A 115 -2.27 -1.38 15.13
C GLU A 115 -2.41 0.04 14.58
N LEU A 116 -1.57 0.42 13.62
CA LEU A 116 -1.65 1.72 12.94
C LEU A 116 -2.89 1.84 12.06
N LEU A 117 -3.46 0.75 11.61
CA LEU A 117 -4.65 0.77 10.76
C LEU A 117 -5.81 1.53 11.40
N ARG A 118 -5.96 1.44 12.72
CA ARG A 118 -6.95 2.24 13.47
C ARG A 118 -6.72 3.75 13.28
N HIS A 119 -5.47 4.20 13.37
CA HIS A 119 -5.12 5.61 13.16
C HIS A 119 -5.32 6.03 11.70
N MET A 120 -5.03 5.12 10.76
CA MET A 120 -5.28 5.38 9.33
C MET A 120 -6.78 5.53 9.06
N PHE A 121 -7.64 4.70 9.65
CA PHE A 121 -9.10 4.85 9.56
C PHE A 121 -9.61 6.15 10.20
N HIS A 122 -8.94 6.69 11.23
CA HIS A 122 -9.27 8.03 11.74
C HIS A 122 -9.02 9.10 10.68
N ARG A 123 -7.88 9.04 9.98
CA ARG A 123 -7.55 10.02 8.92
C ARG A 123 -8.53 9.98 7.76
N VAL A 124 -8.98 8.78 7.33
CA VAL A 124 -9.99 8.71 6.27
C VAL A 124 -11.35 9.25 6.69
N ARG A 125 -11.72 9.21 7.98
CA ARG A 125 -12.93 9.87 8.49
C ARG A 125 -12.84 11.39 8.47
N GLU A 126 -11.62 11.95 8.45
CA GLU A 126 -11.36 13.37 8.25
C GLU A 126 -11.47 13.79 6.78
N GLY A 127 -11.75 12.86 5.85
CA GLY A 127 -11.96 13.14 4.43
C GLY A 127 -10.79 12.77 3.52
N TYR A 128 -9.72 12.16 4.04
CA TYR A 128 -8.62 11.68 3.20
C TYR A 128 -8.98 10.38 2.49
N ASP A 129 -8.54 10.24 1.25
CA ASP A 129 -8.80 9.06 0.42
C ASP A 129 -7.73 7.99 0.59
N VAL A 130 -6.49 8.41 0.88
CA VAL A 130 -5.34 7.53 1.09
C VAL A 130 -4.56 7.96 2.31
N VAL A 131 -4.13 6.98 3.10
CA VAL A 131 -3.28 7.22 4.27
C VAL A 131 -2.05 6.33 4.21
N LEU A 132 -0.86 6.93 4.38
CA LEU A 132 0.42 6.22 4.39
C LEU A 132 0.97 6.13 5.81
N ALA A 133 1.57 4.99 6.16
CA ALA A 133 2.38 4.89 7.37
C ALA A 133 3.79 5.43 7.08
N SER A 134 4.24 6.43 7.86
CA SER A 134 5.45 7.21 7.57
C SER A 134 6.47 7.15 8.71
N PRO A 135 7.66 6.61 8.48
CA PRO A 135 8.74 6.70 9.46
C PRO A 135 9.42 8.07 9.50
N TYR A 136 9.09 8.96 8.56
CA TYR A 136 9.68 10.31 8.46
C TYR A 136 8.79 11.40 9.06
N MET A 137 7.56 11.06 9.45
CA MET A 137 6.65 11.98 10.13
C MET A 137 7.07 12.18 11.59
N TYR A 138 6.73 13.33 12.17
CA TYR A 138 6.94 13.57 13.60
C TYR A 138 6.25 12.49 14.44
N GLY A 139 7.00 11.87 15.37
CA GLY A 139 6.56 10.70 16.12
C GLY A 139 6.83 9.35 15.43
N GLY A 140 7.27 9.34 14.17
CA GLY A 140 7.77 8.18 13.47
C GLY A 140 9.28 7.99 13.67
N GLY A 141 9.83 6.91 13.11
CA GLY A 141 11.25 6.62 13.16
C GLY A 141 11.63 5.29 12.57
N ILE A 142 12.93 5.06 12.42
CA ILE A 142 13.52 3.80 12.01
C ILE A 142 14.43 3.32 13.15
N THR A 143 14.18 2.14 13.67
CA THR A 143 14.90 1.57 14.81
C THR A 143 15.65 0.30 14.43
N ASN A 144 16.58 -0.11 15.30
CA ASN A 144 17.36 -1.35 15.17
C ASN A 144 18.17 -1.44 13.88
N THR A 145 18.68 -0.28 13.41
CA THR A 145 19.60 -0.17 12.26
C THR A 145 20.67 0.88 12.54
N SER A 146 21.71 0.96 11.70
CA SER A 146 22.80 1.91 11.91
C SER A 146 22.36 3.36 11.66
N ALA A 147 22.91 4.32 12.43
CA ALA A 147 22.67 5.75 12.24
C ALA A 147 23.00 6.22 10.81
N LEU A 148 24.08 5.67 10.21
CA LEU A 148 24.44 5.96 8.82
C LEU A 148 23.34 5.52 7.84
N ARG A 149 22.73 4.36 8.06
CA ARG A 149 21.64 3.86 7.20
C ARG A 149 20.40 4.74 7.33
N ILE A 150 20.07 5.19 8.54
CA ILE A 150 18.98 6.14 8.79
C ILE A 150 19.25 7.44 8.03
N PHE A 151 20.43 8.00 8.18
CA PHE A 151 20.84 9.25 7.51
C PHE A 151 20.75 9.14 5.98
N ILE A 152 21.30 8.07 5.39
CA ILE A 152 21.20 7.82 3.94
C ILE A 152 19.74 7.68 3.51
N SER A 153 18.90 7.01 4.30
CA SER A 153 17.47 6.86 4.01
C SER A 153 16.73 8.20 3.99
N HIS A 154 17.02 9.11 4.94
CA HIS A 154 16.46 10.47 4.95
C HIS A 154 16.90 11.28 3.72
N ILE A 155 18.20 11.24 3.39
CA ILE A 155 18.72 11.94 2.19
C ILE A 155 18.08 11.39 0.93
N ALA A 156 18.01 10.07 0.78
CA ALA A 156 17.41 9.44 -0.40
C ALA A 156 15.93 9.82 -0.54
N ASN A 157 15.17 9.81 0.55
CA ASN A 157 13.77 10.21 0.55
C ASN A 157 13.62 11.70 0.17
N ALA A 158 14.42 12.59 0.76
CA ALA A 158 14.40 14.02 0.44
C ALA A 158 14.77 14.29 -1.03
N PHE A 159 15.84 13.65 -1.51
CA PHE A 159 16.28 13.77 -2.90
C PHE A 159 15.20 13.32 -3.90
N VAL A 160 14.58 12.17 -3.65
CA VAL A 160 13.53 11.63 -4.53
C VAL A 160 12.31 12.57 -4.53
N LYS A 161 11.93 13.10 -3.39
CA LYS A 161 10.82 14.07 -3.28
C LYS A 161 11.09 15.32 -4.12
N GLU A 162 12.25 15.92 -3.94
CA GLU A 162 12.65 17.12 -4.68
C GLU A 162 12.74 16.84 -6.18
N PHE A 163 13.42 15.75 -6.55
CA PHE A 163 13.63 15.35 -7.95
C PHE A 163 12.32 15.04 -8.70
N LEU A 164 11.32 14.48 -8.02
CA LEU A 164 10.01 14.13 -8.61
C LEU A 164 8.92 15.18 -8.36
N GLY A 165 9.22 16.27 -7.65
CA GLY A 165 8.26 17.32 -7.33
C GLY A 165 7.17 16.87 -6.33
N VAL A 166 7.50 15.96 -5.40
CA VAL A 166 6.56 15.49 -4.38
C VAL A 166 6.59 16.41 -3.17
N HIS A 167 5.55 17.22 -3.00
CA HIS A 167 5.39 18.14 -1.88
C HIS A 167 4.24 17.71 -0.97
N GLY A 168 4.30 18.11 0.30
CA GLY A 168 3.24 17.86 1.30
C GLY A 168 3.22 16.43 1.87
N ILE A 169 4.04 15.51 1.36
CA ILE A 169 4.15 14.12 1.82
C ILE A 169 5.56 13.87 2.36
N MET A 170 5.67 13.23 3.53
CA MET A 170 6.95 12.94 4.17
C MET A 170 7.58 11.65 3.65
N THR A 171 6.77 10.59 3.39
CA THR A 171 7.24 9.32 2.86
C THR A 171 6.76 9.07 1.44
N VAL A 172 7.64 8.57 0.56
CA VAL A 172 7.26 8.25 -0.83
C VAL A 172 7.22 6.74 -1.10
N SER A 173 7.94 5.94 -0.32
CA SER A 173 8.20 4.52 -0.63
C SER A 173 7.57 3.53 0.35
N SER A 174 6.79 3.97 1.33
CA SER A 174 6.11 3.06 2.26
C SER A 174 5.17 2.11 1.52
N PHE A 175 5.20 0.83 1.88
CA PHE A 175 4.27 -0.18 1.40
C PHE A 175 3.01 -0.24 2.24
N PHE A 176 3.08 0.18 3.51
CA PHE A 176 1.92 0.20 4.38
C PHE A 176 1.04 1.41 4.09
N ARG A 177 -0.07 1.18 3.40
CA ARG A 177 -1.03 2.20 2.97
C ARG A 177 -2.45 1.70 3.10
N LEU A 178 -3.37 2.60 3.43
CA LEU A 178 -4.82 2.38 3.39
C LEU A 178 -5.40 3.24 2.26
N TYR A 179 -6.23 2.65 1.41
CA TYR A 179 -6.88 3.30 0.27
C TYR A 179 -8.40 3.12 0.35
N ARG A 180 -9.16 4.13 -0.07
CA ARG A 180 -10.57 3.94 -0.43
C ARG A 180 -10.69 3.09 -1.69
N GLY A 181 -11.75 2.31 -1.80
CA GLY A 181 -12.03 1.52 -2.99
C GLY A 181 -12.19 2.39 -4.24
N SER A 182 -12.82 3.57 -4.10
CA SER A 182 -12.97 4.56 -5.18
C SER A 182 -11.63 4.99 -5.79
N VAL A 183 -10.55 5.07 -5.00
CA VAL A 183 -9.21 5.40 -5.52
C VAL A 183 -8.69 4.30 -6.45
N ILE A 184 -8.92 3.04 -6.08
CA ILE A 184 -8.49 1.89 -6.88
C ILE A 184 -9.26 1.82 -8.19
N GLN A 185 -10.58 2.07 -8.13
CA GLN A 185 -11.42 2.16 -9.33
C GLN A 185 -10.97 3.31 -10.24
N GLN A 186 -10.70 4.50 -9.66
CA GLN A 186 -10.20 5.65 -10.42
C GLN A 186 -8.84 5.36 -11.08
N LEU A 187 -7.91 4.76 -10.35
CA LEU A 187 -6.62 4.33 -10.90
C LEU A 187 -6.80 3.34 -12.06
N HIS A 188 -7.69 2.37 -11.91
CA HIS A 188 -7.99 1.41 -12.96
C HIS A 188 -8.66 2.06 -14.17
N GLN A 189 -9.60 2.96 -13.95
CA GLN A 189 -10.30 3.70 -15.02
C GLN A 189 -9.33 4.47 -15.91
N TYR A 190 -8.35 5.18 -15.33
CA TYR A 190 -7.45 6.06 -16.08
C TYR A 190 -6.16 5.39 -16.54
N TYR A 191 -5.61 4.46 -15.78
CA TYR A 191 -4.35 3.80 -16.10
C TYR A 191 -4.51 2.36 -16.55
N GLY A 192 -5.71 1.74 -16.41
CA GLY A 192 -5.99 0.35 -16.81
C GLY A 192 -5.00 -0.64 -16.19
N ALA A 193 -4.50 -1.58 -16.97
CA ALA A 193 -3.46 -2.52 -16.57
C ALA A 193 -2.12 -1.83 -16.22
N GLY A 194 -1.97 -0.54 -16.53
CA GLY A 194 -0.82 0.28 -16.21
C GLY A 194 -0.88 0.96 -14.84
N ILE A 195 -1.75 0.56 -13.91
CA ILE A 195 -1.78 1.11 -12.53
C ILE A 195 -0.38 1.07 -11.93
N ILE A 196 0.33 -0.05 -12.08
CA ILE A 196 1.73 -0.24 -11.67
C ILE A 196 2.50 -0.81 -12.86
N GLU A 197 3.40 0.00 -13.44
CA GLU A 197 4.28 -0.39 -14.55
C GLU A 197 5.67 -0.83 -14.07
N ARG A 198 6.10 -0.31 -12.91
CA ARG A 198 7.43 -0.56 -12.36
C ARG A 198 7.44 -1.85 -11.55
N ARG A 199 8.46 -2.67 -11.79
CA ARG A 199 8.57 -4.00 -11.17
C ARG A 199 9.26 -3.99 -9.80
N GLY A 200 10.11 -2.99 -9.54
CA GLY A 200 10.88 -2.88 -8.30
C GLY A 200 10.17 -2.09 -7.20
N PHE A 201 10.94 -1.69 -6.19
CA PHE A 201 10.45 -0.91 -5.05
C PHE A 201 9.96 0.49 -5.42
N GLU A 202 10.34 1.00 -6.59
CA GLU A 202 9.88 2.27 -7.14
C GLU A 202 8.38 2.28 -7.50
N CYS A 203 7.73 1.14 -7.54
CA CYS A 203 6.29 1.01 -7.81
C CYS A 203 5.42 1.83 -6.85
N MET A 204 5.84 1.96 -5.58
CA MET A 204 5.07 2.74 -4.59
C MET A 204 5.17 4.25 -4.83
N ILE A 205 6.29 4.72 -5.38
CA ILE A 205 6.43 6.12 -5.79
C ILE A 205 5.63 6.38 -7.06
N GLU A 206 5.68 5.46 -8.02
CA GLU A 206 4.83 5.53 -9.22
C GLU A 206 3.36 5.67 -8.85
N LEU A 207 2.87 4.77 -7.98
CA LEU A 207 1.48 4.78 -7.54
C LEU A 207 1.12 6.08 -6.82
N LEU A 208 2.01 6.59 -5.95
CA LEU A 208 1.85 7.87 -5.27
C LEU A 208 1.69 9.02 -6.27
N LEU A 209 2.58 9.11 -7.26
CA LEU A 209 2.53 10.16 -8.29
C LEU A 209 1.25 10.09 -9.11
N LYS A 210 0.82 8.90 -9.53
CA LYS A 210 -0.44 8.72 -10.26
C LYS A 210 -1.65 9.19 -9.46
N MET A 211 -1.70 8.86 -8.15
CA MET A 211 -2.76 9.35 -7.26
C MET A 211 -2.73 10.89 -7.11
N MET A 212 -1.53 11.46 -6.93
CA MET A 212 -1.38 12.93 -6.84
C MET A 212 -1.84 13.62 -8.12
N TYR A 213 -1.54 13.09 -9.29
CA TYR A 213 -1.99 13.64 -10.57
C TYR A 213 -3.51 13.54 -10.76
N LEU A 214 -4.16 12.53 -10.18
CA LEU A 214 -5.62 12.40 -10.16
C LEU A 214 -6.29 13.25 -9.08
N GLY A 215 -5.56 14.02 -8.29
CA GLY A 215 -6.10 14.88 -7.24
C GLY A 215 -6.58 14.13 -5.98
N VAL A 216 -6.13 12.88 -5.79
CA VAL A 216 -6.46 12.09 -4.60
C VAL A 216 -5.91 12.75 -3.34
N THR A 217 -6.74 12.87 -2.30
CA THR A 217 -6.35 13.45 -1.02
C THR A 217 -5.55 12.44 -0.18
N ILE A 218 -4.34 12.84 0.22
CA ILE A 218 -3.38 11.92 0.88
C ILE A 218 -2.98 12.47 2.24
N SER A 219 -2.96 11.59 3.24
CA SER A 219 -2.46 11.88 4.58
C SER A 219 -1.44 10.85 5.03
N GLU A 220 -0.81 11.11 6.16
CA GLU A 220 0.17 10.20 6.77
C GLU A 220 -0.13 10.00 8.26
N VAL A 221 0.29 8.83 8.78
CA VAL A 221 0.36 8.56 10.22
C VAL A 221 1.79 8.18 10.60
N PRO A 222 2.28 8.57 11.79
CA PRO A 222 3.63 8.21 12.21
C PRO A 222 3.76 6.70 12.42
N MET A 223 4.86 6.12 11.93
CA MET A 223 5.21 4.72 12.08
C MET A 223 6.62 4.57 12.62
N VAL A 224 6.81 3.71 13.61
CA VAL A 224 8.14 3.24 14.00
C VAL A 224 8.43 1.97 13.22
N LEU A 225 9.32 2.06 12.24
CA LEU A 225 9.81 0.94 11.44
C LEU A 225 10.91 0.21 12.21
N ASP A 226 10.58 -0.94 12.79
CA ASP A 226 11.52 -1.77 13.52
C ASP A 226 12.09 -2.86 12.60
N THR A 227 13.38 -2.74 12.24
CA THR A 227 14.03 -3.67 11.32
C THR A 227 14.31 -5.05 11.91
N ASN A 228 14.21 -5.22 13.24
CA ASN A 228 14.35 -6.52 13.90
C ASN A 228 13.10 -7.42 13.78
N LEU A 229 11.97 -6.86 13.38
CA LEU A 229 10.75 -7.65 13.17
C LEU A 229 10.83 -8.55 11.94
N ARG A 230 11.74 -8.25 11.02
CA ARG A 230 12.00 -9.06 9.84
C ARG A 230 12.89 -10.26 10.17
N ALA A 231 12.48 -11.46 9.81
CA ALA A 231 13.38 -12.60 9.73
C ALA A 231 14.23 -12.48 8.46
N GLY A 232 15.56 -12.52 8.61
CA GLY A 232 16.50 -12.45 7.50
C GLY A 232 16.89 -11.04 7.05
N LYS A 233 17.59 -10.98 5.90
CA LYS A 233 18.17 -9.73 5.36
C LYS A 233 17.18 -9.01 4.44
N SER A 234 17.25 -7.67 4.40
CA SER A 234 16.49 -6.86 3.44
C SER A 234 16.79 -7.28 1.99
N LYS A 235 15.75 -7.58 1.22
CA LYS A 235 15.85 -7.94 -0.21
C LYS A 235 16.03 -6.72 -1.11
N MET A 236 15.89 -5.51 -0.57
CA MET A 236 16.04 -4.26 -1.33
C MET A 236 17.49 -3.98 -1.73
N LYS A 237 17.74 -3.85 -3.03
CA LYS A 237 19.04 -3.46 -3.60
C LYS A 237 19.09 -1.96 -3.81
N ILE A 238 19.70 -1.21 -2.87
CA ILE A 238 19.67 0.27 -2.80
C ILE A 238 20.03 0.93 -4.14
N MET A 239 21.16 0.56 -4.77
CA MET A 239 21.58 1.17 -6.04
C MET A 239 20.58 0.96 -7.17
N ARG A 240 20.02 -0.26 -7.27
CA ARG A 240 18.98 -0.56 -8.28
C ARG A 240 17.73 0.25 -8.04
N THR A 241 17.36 0.44 -6.78
CA THR A 241 16.19 1.24 -6.40
C THR A 241 16.37 2.72 -6.74
N ILE A 242 17.55 3.31 -6.48
CA ILE A 242 17.87 4.70 -6.85
C ILE A 242 17.79 4.89 -8.37
N LEU A 243 18.38 3.96 -9.15
CA LEU A 243 18.27 4.01 -10.61
C LEU A 243 16.82 3.88 -11.10
N GLY A 244 16.00 3.08 -10.40
CA GLY A 244 14.57 2.99 -10.64
C GLY A 244 13.87 4.33 -10.42
N TYR A 245 14.21 5.07 -9.37
CA TYR A 245 13.65 6.40 -9.10
C TYR A 245 13.99 7.42 -10.20
N ILE A 246 15.24 7.40 -10.69
CA ILE A 246 15.64 8.25 -11.83
C ILE A 246 14.85 7.86 -13.08
N ALA A 247 14.62 6.57 -13.32
CA ALA A 247 13.88 6.10 -14.48
C ALA A 247 12.38 6.51 -14.45
N LEU A 248 11.81 6.83 -13.27
CA LEU A 248 10.44 7.34 -13.15
C LEU A 248 10.27 8.68 -13.86
N SER A 249 11.28 9.57 -13.82
CA SER A 249 11.19 10.91 -14.41
C SER A 249 10.82 10.88 -15.89
N ARG A 250 11.21 9.84 -16.60
CA ARG A 250 10.89 9.67 -18.04
C ARG A 250 9.40 9.39 -18.31
N ARG A 251 8.65 8.99 -17.29
CA ARG A 251 7.24 8.62 -17.41
C ARG A 251 6.28 9.69 -16.86
N LEU A 252 6.79 10.67 -16.08
CA LEU A 252 5.96 11.66 -15.39
C LEU A 252 5.00 12.37 -16.32
N LYS A 253 5.50 12.85 -17.48
CA LYS A 253 4.67 13.55 -18.46
C LYS A 253 3.54 12.67 -19.00
N ALA A 254 3.84 11.43 -19.35
CA ALA A 254 2.82 10.49 -19.85
C ALA A 254 1.73 10.23 -18.80
N TRP A 255 2.08 10.06 -17.54
CA TRP A 255 1.12 9.86 -16.46
C TRP A 255 0.29 11.12 -16.18
N GLN A 256 0.91 12.31 -16.24
CA GLN A 256 0.21 13.59 -16.12
C GLN A 256 -0.78 13.81 -17.27
N ASP A 257 -0.40 13.48 -18.51
CA ASP A 257 -1.27 13.66 -19.65
C ASP A 257 -2.49 12.74 -19.59
N VAL A 258 -2.34 11.51 -19.09
CA VAL A 258 -3.46 10.62 -18.79
C VAL A 258 -4.38 11.24 -17.72
N ALA A 259 -3.81 11.73 -16.62
CA ALA A 259 -4.60 12.32 -15.54
C ALA A 259 -5.38 13.58 -15.95
N LYS A 260 -4.89 14.37 -16.92
CA LYS A 260 -5.62 15.54 -17.47
C LYS A 260 -6.91 15.16 -18.19
N THR A 261 -7.08 13.91 -18.59
CA THR A 261 -8.34 13.41 -19.16
C THR A 261 -9.40 13.11 -18.10
N ALA A 262 -8.99 13.09 -16.81
CA ALA A 262 -9.91 12.93 -15.70
C ALA A 262 -10.75 14.19 -15.50
N PRO A 263 -12.06 14.07 -15.18
CA PRO A 263 -12.87 15.24 -14.80
C PRO A 263 -12.22 15.89 -13.56
N ALA A 264 -12.21 17.24 -13.57
CA ALA A 264 -11.69 17.97 -12.42
C ALA A 264 -12.45 17.52 -11.16
N VAL A 265 -11.71 17.17 -10.11
CA VAL A 265 -12.31 16.90 -8.77
C VAL A 265 -13.06 18.17 -8.38
N PRO A 266 -14.38 18.11 -8.05
CA PRO A 266 -15.09 19.27 -7.56
C PRO A 266 -14.31 19.88 -6.39
N GLU A 267 -14.02 21.17 -6.44
CA GLU A 267 -13.43 21.89 -5.31
C GLU A 267 -14.26 21.55 -4.07
N GLN A 268 -13.64 20.89 -3.10
CA GLN A 268 -14.29 20.64 -1.81
C GLN A 268 -14.68 22.01 -1.25
N VAL A 269 -15.98 22.21 -1.03
CA VAL A 269 -16.54 23.43 -0.47
C VAL A 269 -15.68 23.85 0.72
N SER A 270 -15.02 25.00 0.59
CA SER A 270 -14.17 25.53 1.66
C SER A 270 -15.05 25.72 2.90
N LEU A 271 -14.60 25.18 4.03
CA LEU A 271 -15.26 25.33 5.35
C LEU A 271 -15.26 26.79 5.86
N SER A 272 -15.20 27.79 4.98
CA SER A 272 -15.21 29.23 5.33
C SER A 272 -16.63 29.82 5.47
N SER A 273 -17.70 29.01 5.45
CA SER A 273 -19.08 29.51 5.60
C SER A 273 -19.81 29.01 6.86
N VAL A 274 -19.07 28.49 7.86
CA VAL A 274 -19.64 28.21 9.19
C VAL A 274 -18.78 28.91 10.24
N VAL A 275 -19.03 30.20 10.44
CA VAL A 275 -18.74 30.97 11.66
C VAL A 275 -20.06 31.52 12.15
#